data_2e705209985e45cf66dc8e33b550b987
#
_entry.id   2e705209985e45cf66dc8e33b550b987
#
_cell.length_a   1.000
_cell.length_b   1.000
_cell.length_c   1.000
_cell.angle_alpha   90.00
_cell.angle_beta   90.00
_cell.angle_gamma   90.00
#
_symmetry.space_group_name_H-M   'P 1'
#
loop_
_entity.id
_entity.type
_entity.pdbx_description
1 polymer ?
#
loop_
_entity_poly.entity_id
_entity_poly.type
_entity_poly.pdbx_seq_one_letter_code
_entity_poly.pdbx_strand_id
1 'polypeptide(L)'
;PGVFSHDLWNPAEPSLFTASESMKNGGSLLVAQIFGQPDFTISPAFLWAATAFQTLFSPWAADAYDAARFAGVVFTAVGLTACGFAGFNFLGRHHGRSVVLILIGSIGLLPIAHFLNPMSAAFAAFGLILCGFSLARRRVIIAILLLCGGWVLLSLSSGYLLTAAMMFLALALSFHSTWQSKRYLLTLIGAIVVSLPLLILYPLVLSRTHPEWFDIWFNHYSLGVFGGFH
;
A
#
# COMPACT_ATOMS: atom_id res chain seq x y z
N PRO A 1 2.05 20.05 9.86
CA PRO A 1 3.19 20.47 10.63
C PRO A 1 3.96 19.25 11.11
N GLY A 2 5.33 19.28 11.06
CA GLY A 2 6.19 18.19 11.55
C GLY A 2 6.49 17.04 10.58
N VAL A 3 6.10 17.12 9.33
CA VAL A 3 6.47 16.10 8.31
C VAL A 3 7.80 16.41 7.66
N PHE A 4 8.13 17.70 7.51
CA PHE A 4 9.33 18.19 6.82
C PHE A 4 10.25 18.90 7.79
N SER A 5 11.52 19.01 7.40
CA SER A 5 12.56 19.76 8.12
C SER A 5 12.89 19.21 9.52
N HIS A 6 12.84 17.91 9.74
CA HIS A 6 13.36 17.26 10.95
C HIS A 6 14.35 16.14 10.59
N ASP A 7 15.29 15.89 11.49
CA ASP A 7 16.29 14.84 11.33
C ASP A 7 15.66 13.44 11.22
N LEU A 8 16.43 12.52 10.61
CA LEU A 8 16.08 11.11 10.50
C LEU A 8 15.85 10.50 11.89
N TRP A 9 14.67 10.00 12.12
CA TRP A 9 14.32 9.41 13.39
C TRP A 9 14.29 7.90 13.32
N ASN A 10 15.05 7.27 14.23
CA ASN A 10 15.12 5.83 14.44
C ASN A 10 15.80 5.04 13.28
N PRO A 11 16.39 3.87 13.53
CA PRO A 11 17.15 3.12 12.52
C PRO A 11 16.33 2.74 11.27
N ALA A 12 14.99 2.71 11.35
CA ALA A 12 14.12 2.36 10.23
C ALA A 12 14.08 3.41 9.12
N GLU A 13 14.09 4.72 9.43
CA GLU A 13 14.06 5.76 8.39
C GLU A 13 15.35 5.83 7.57
N PRO A 14 16.55 5.80 8.19
CA PRO A 14 17.80 5.75 7.44
C PRO A 14 17.92 4.56 6.50
N SER A 15 17.45 3.37 6.90
CA SER A 15 17.50 2.18 6.04
C SER A 15 16.60 2.31 4.81
N LEU A 16 15.38 2.83 5.01
CA LEU A 16 14.45 3.12 3.91
C LEU A 16 14.97 4.21 2.97
N PHE A 17 15.55 5.26 3.52
CA PHE A 17 16.15 6.32 2.73
C PHE A 17 17.34 5.81 1.92
N THR A 18 18.25 5.04 2.54
CA THR A 18 19.39 4.42 1.85
C THR A 18 18.93 3.48 0.74
N ALA A 19 17.87 2.68 0.96
CA ALA A 19 17.30 1.82 -0.05
C ALA A 19 16.70 2.61 -1.22
N SER A 20 16.01 3.73 -0.95
CA SER A 20 15.45 4.58 -2.00
C SER A 20 16.54 5.31 -2.80
N GLU A 21 17.61 5.75 -2.17
CA GLU A 21 18.79 6.30 -2.84
C GLU A 21 19.53 5.25 -3.68
N SER A 22 19.70 4.05 -3.15
CA SER A 22 20.28 2.93 -3.91
C SER A 22 19.48 2.67 -5.18
N MET A 23 18.14 2.62 -5.08
CA MET A 23 17.25 2.44 -6.22
C MET A 23 17.34 3.60 -7.23
N LYS A 24 17.40 4.85 -6.78
CA LYS A 24 17.57 6.03 -7.62
C LYS A 24 18.89 6.00 -8.39
N ASN A 25 19.95 5.49 -7.78
CA ASN A 25 21.32 5.43 -8.35
C ASN A 25 21.58 4.17 -9.19
N GLY A 26 20.53 3.46 -9.61
CA GLY A 26 20.63 2.30 -10.52
C GLY A 26 20.62 0.93 -9.82
N GLY A 27 20.28 0.88 -8.55
CA GLY A 27 19.99 -0.37 -7.84
C GLY A 27 18.74 -1.08 -8.35
N SER A 28 18.47 -2.29 -7.84
CA SER A 28 17.31 -3.07 -8.27
C SER A 28 16.00 -2.36 -7.96
N LEU A 29 15.10 -2.34 -8.95
CA LEU A 29 13.73 -1.82 -8.77
C LEU A 29 12.82 -2.84 -8.06
N LEU A 30 13.19 -4.11 -8.03
CA LEU A 30 12.32 -5.18 -7.51
C LEU A 30 12.53 -5.42 -6.01
N VAL A 31 13.79 -5.37 -5.57
CA VAL A 31 14.16 -5.64 -4.18
C VAL A 31 14.98 -4.47 -3.65
N ALA A 32 14.64 -4.02 -2.47
CA ALA A 32 15.41 -2.99 -1.77
C ALA A 32 16.85 -3.45 -1.56
N GLN A 33 17.81 -2.56 -1.70
CA GLN A 33 19.20 -2.85 -1.44
C GLN A 33 19.77 -1.87 -0.41
N ILE A 34 20.37 -2.44 0.65
CA ILE A 34 21.08 -1.68 1.67
C ILE A 34 22.55 -2.09 1.58
N PHE A 35 23.43 -1.14 1.26
CA PHE A 35 24.87 -1.40 1.05
C PHE A 35 25.14 -2.55 0.06
N GLY A 36 24.32 -2.67 -0.99
CA GLY A 36 24.47 -3.71 -2.03
C GLY A 36 23.92 -5.08 -1.66
N GLN A 37 23.36 -5.25 -0.45
CA GLN A 37 22.71 -6.48 -0.02
C GLN A 37 21.19 -6.37 -0.20
N PRO A 38 20.53 -7.43 -0.71
CA PRO A 38 19.07 -7.43 -0.87
C PRO A 38 18.38 -7.47 0.50
N ASP A 39 17.40 -6.59 0.70
CA ASP A 39 16.56 -6.57 1.89
C ASP A 39 15.10 -6.80 1.46
N PHE A 40 14.55 -7.95 1.85
CA PHE A 40 13.19 -8.36 1.53
C PHE A 40 12.15 -7.89 2.57
N THR A 41 12.59 -7.21 3.62
CA THR A 41 11.68 -6.68 4.64
C THR A 41 11.05 -5.35 4.24
N ILE A 42 11.68 -4.64 3.31
CA ILE A 42 11.23 -3.33 2.84
C ILE A 42 10.20 -3.48 1.72
N SER A 43 9.08 -2.82 1.89
CA SER A 43 7.96 -2.80 0.95
C SER A 43 8.32 -2.17 -0.40
N PRO A 44 8.19 -2.88 -1.53
CA PRO A 44 8.51 -2.34 -2.84
C PRO A 44 7.58 -1.18 -3.24
N ALA A 45 6.29 -1.22 -2.93
CA ALA A 45 5.35 -0.17 -3.33
C ALA A 45 5.70 1.19 -2.73
N PHE A 46 6.04 1.21 -1.45
CA PHE A 46 6.46 2.44 -0.78
C PHE A 46 7.78 2.95 -1.35
N LEU A 47 8.74 2.05 -1.57
CA LEU A 47 10.06 2.39 -2.07
C LEU A 47 10.00 2.99 -3.49
N TRP A 48 9.17 2.43 -4.37
CA TRP A 48 8.92 3.00 -5.71
C TRP A 48 8.37 4.41 -5.65
N ALA A 49 7.40 4.66 -4.77
CA ALA A 49 6.83 5.99 -4.60
C ALA A 49 7.87 6.96 -4.03
N ALA A 50 8.61 6.57 -2.99
CA ALA A 50 9.66 7.40 -2.40
C ALA A 50 10.74 7.77 -3.42
N THR A 51 11.23 6.79 -4.18
CA THR A 51 12.22 7.02 -5.27
C THR A 51 11.66 7.92 -6.36
N ALA A 52 10.40 7.73 -6.77
CA ALA A 52 9.76 8.57 -7.77
C ALA A 52 9.66 10.03 -7.29
N PHE A 53 9.25 10.26 -6.04
CA PHE A 53 9.20 11.61 -5.48
C PHE A 53 10.60 12.24 -5.31
N GLN A 54 11.61 11.45 -4.92
CA GLN A 54 13.00 11.92 -4.91
C GLN A 54 13.49 12.36 -6.28
N THR A 55 13.17 11.60 -7.33
CA THR A 55 13.58 11.95 -8.70
C THR A 55 12.85 13.18 -9.24
N LEU A 56 11.59 13.37 -8.83
CA LEU A 56 10.76 14.49 -9.29
C LEU A 56 11.06 15.81 -8.58
N PHE A 57 11.31 15.78 -7.27
CA PHE A 57 11.38 16.99 -6.45
C PHE A 57 12.79 17.35 -5.97
N SER A 58 13.73 16.39 -5.94
CA SER A 58 15.09 16.68 -5.55
C SER A 58 15.99 16.93 -6.78
N PRO A 59 16.85 17.97 -6.80
CA PRO A 59 17.09 18.96 -5.74
C PRO A 59 16.23 20.24 -5.85
N TRP A 60 15.25 20.31 -6.72
CA TRP A 60 14.57 21.53 -7.14
C TRP A 60 13.69 22.19 -6.07
N ALA A 61 12.87 21.38 -5.39
CA ALA A 61 11.82 21.85 -4.48
C ALA A 61 12.01 21.39 -3.04
N ALA A 62 12.78 20.32 -2.81
CA ALA A 62 13.00 19.74 -1.49
C ALA A 62 14.33 18.98 -1.45
N ASP A 63 14.86 18.80 -0.24
CA ASP A 63 15.96 17.87 -0.01
C ASP A 63 15.51 16.44 -0.35
N ALA A 64 16.47 15.57 -0.71
CA ALA A 64 16.17 14.20 -1.13
C ALA A 64 15.34 13.43 -0.10
N TYR A 65 15.58 13.67 1.17
CA TYR A 65 14.88 13.06 2.28
C TYR A 65 13.43 13.57 2.42
N ASP A 66 13.22 14.87 2.40
CA ASP A 66 11.89 15.48 2.44
C ASP A 66 11.07 15.09 1.18
N ALA A 67 11.73 14.99 0.02
CA ALA A 67 11.10 14.51 -1.21
C ALA A 67 10.61 13.06 -1.07
N ALA A 68 11.38 12.16 -0.45
CA ALA A 68 10.94 10.78 -0.20
C ALA A 68 9.71 10.72 0.72
N ARG A 69 9.61 11.60 1.72
CA ARG A 69 8.46 11.70 2.65
C ARG A 69 7.15 12.04 1.97
N PHE A 70 7.17 12.70 0.82
CA PHE A 70 5.95 12.94 0.05
C PHE A 70 5.19 11.66 -0.28
N ALA A 71 5.88 10.53 -0.43
CA ALA A 71 5.22 9.23 -0.63
C ALA A 71 4.28 8.90 0.56
N GLY A 72 4.76 9.06 1.79
CA GLY A 72 3.95 8.84 3.00
C GLY A 72 2.75 9.79 3.08
N VAL A 73 2.95 11.07 2.75
CA VAL A 73 1.86 12.07 2.72
C VAL A 73 0.79 11.70 1.70
N VAL A 74 1.19 11.33 0.49
CA VAL A 74 0.24 10.94 -0.57
C VAL A 74 -0.52 9.68 -0.20
N PHE A 75 0.15 8.64 0.27
CA PHE A 75 -0.52 7.42 0.70
C PHE A 75 -1.49 7.67 1.86
N THR A 76 -1.07 8.48 2.85
CA THR A 76 -1.95 8.85 3.97
C THR A 76 -3.17 9.63 3.50
N ALA A 77 -3.00 10.58 2.59
CA ALA A 77 -4.10 11.35 2.02
C ALA A 77 -5.07 10.45 1.22
N VAL A 78 -4.55 9.51 0.43
CA VAL A 78 -5.36 8.52 -0.30
C VAL A 78 -6.14 7.65 0.68
N GLY A 79 -5.48 7.12 1.73
CA GLY A 79 -6.12 6.29 2.75
C GLY A 79 -7.25 7.02 3.49
N LEU A 80 -6.98 8.23 3.98
CA LEU A 80 -7.98 9.07 4.67
C LEU A 80 -9.17 9.40 3.76
N THR A 81 -8.89 9.78 2.52
CA THR A 81 -9.93 10.13 1.55
C THR A 81 -10.79 8.92 1.22
N ALA A 82 -10.18 7.77 0.96
CA ALA A 82 -10.88 6.54 0.64
C ALA A 82 -11.72 6.03 1.83
N CYS A 83 -11.18 6.08 3.05
CA CYS A 83 -11.94 5.76 4.27
C CYS A 83 -13.12 6.72 4.50
N GLY A 84 -12.91 8.02 4.24
CA GLY A 84 -13.98 9.02 4.31
C GLY A 84 -15.11 8.73 3.32
N PHE A 85 -14.79 8.38 2.07
CA PHE A 85 -15.77 7.98 1.07
C PHE A 85 -16.46 6.65 1.43
N ALA A 86 -15.75 5.69 1.99
CA ALA A 86 -16.34 4.46 2.50
C ALA A 86 -17.35 4.75 3.61
N GLY A 87 -16.96 5.56 4.59
CA GLY A 87 -17.85 6.02 5.68
C GLY A 87 -19.09 6.76 5.16
N PHE A 88 -18.92 7.65 4.17
CA PHE A 88 -20.02 8.33 3.52
C PHE A 88 -21.01 7.34 2.85
N ASN A 89 -20.51 6.34 2.15
CA ASN A 89 -21.34 5.39 1.42
C ASN A 89 -22.04 4.37 2.34
N PHE A 90 -21.37 3.91 3.41
CA PHE A 90 -21.91 2.92 4.34
C PHE A 90 -22.85 3.53 5.39
N LEU A 91 -22.44 4.65 5.98
CA LEU A 91 -23.07 5.21 7.17
C LEU A 91 -23.88 6.49 6.88
N GLY A 92 -23.72 7.06 5.67
CA GLY A 92 -24.42 8.28 5.26
C GLY A 92 -23.56 9.55 5.30
N ARG A 93 -24.16 10.64 4.80
CA ARG A 93 -23.46 11.89 4.43
C ARG A 93 -22.63 12.52 5.56
N HIS A 94 -23.08 12.46 6.80
CA HIS A 94 -22.39 13.10 7.93
C HIS A 94 -21.23 12.25 8.46
N HIS A 95 -21.30 10.94 8.33
CA HIS A 95 -20.33 10.01 8.93
C HIS A 95 -19.00 9.94 8.18
N GLY A 96 -18.95 10.28 6.91
CA GLY A 96 -17.68 10.33 6.17
C GLY A 96 -16.65 11.27 6.79
N ARG A 97 -17.10 12.47 7.22
CA ARG A 97 -16.23 13.42 7.93
C ARG A 97 -15.82 12.93 9.31
N SER A 98 -16.76 12.31 10.04
CA SER A 98 -16.46 11.74 11.35
C SER A 98 -15.41 10.64 11.29
N VAL A 99 -15.46 9.76 10.28
CA VAL A 99 -14.45 8.72 10.07
C VAL A 99 -13.07 9.34 9.88
N VAL A 100 -12.94 10.35 9.01
CA VAL A 100 -11.66 11.04 8.79
C VAL A 100 -11.16 11.71 10.06
N LEU A 101 -12.00 12.41 10.81
CA LEU A 101 -11.62 13.07 12.06
C LEU A 101 -11.16 12.06 13.13
N ILE A 102 -11.85 10.92 13.26
CA ILE A 102 -11.45 9.85 14.17
C ILE A 102 -10.09 9.26 13.77
N LEU A 103 -9.86 9.03 12.48
CA LEU A 103 -8.59 8.51 11.98
C LEU A 103 -7.44 9.51 12.22
N ILE A 104 -7.65 10.80 11.94
CA ILE A 104 -6.64 11.85 12.21
C ILE A 104 -6.36 11.97 13.71
N GLY A 105 -7.37 11.81 14.57
CA GLY A 105 -7.21 11.83 16.02
C GLY A 105 -6.62 10.54 16.60
N SER A 106 -6.42 9.50 15.81
CA SER A 106 -5.85 8.24 16.31
C SER A 106 -4.34 8.35 16.48
N ILE A 107 -3.81 7.98 17.65
CA ILE A 107 -2.38 8.00 17.96
C ILE A 107 -1.60 7.11 16.99
N GLY A 108 -2.16 5.98 16.56
CA GLY A 108 -1.52 5.04 15.64
C GLY A 108 -1.26 5.60 14.24
N LEU A 109 -2.03 6.59 13.78
CA LEU A 109 -1.83 7.22 12.49
C LEU A 109 -0.69 8.26 12.50
N LEU A 110 -0.35 8.83 13.66
CA LEU A 110 0.70 9.85 13.77
C LEU A 110 2.05 9.37 13.22
N PRO A 111 2.63 8.23 13.68
CA PRO A 111 3.89 7.76 13.15
C PRO A 111 3.80 7.35 11.67
N ILE A 112 2.65 6.80 11.24
CA ILE A 112 2.44 6.40 9.85
C ILE A 112 2.42 7.61 8.91
N ALA A 113 1.85 8.72 9.36
CA ALA A 113 1.68 9.93 8.55
C ALA A 113 2.90 10.86 8.54
N HIS A 114 3.74 10.82 9.59
CA HIS A 114 4.82 11.80 9.79
C HIS A 114 6.21 11.26 9.45
N PHE A 115 6.40 9.93 9.52
CA PHE A 115 7.69 9.30 9.24
C PHE A 115 7.72 8.65 7.86
N LEU A 116 8.93 8.38 7.38
CA LEU A 116 9.15 7.53 6.22
C LEU A 116 8.76 6.09 6.60
N ASN A 117 7.49 5.75 6.39
CA ASN A 117 6.92 4.50 6.89
C ASN A 117 6.12 3.77 5.80
N PRO A 118 6.54 2.54 5.42
CA PRO A 118 5.82 1.72 4.43
C PRO A 118 4.37 1.39 4.80
N MET A 119 4.02 1.44 6.09
CA MET A 119 2.66 1.23 6.57
C MET A 119 1.66 2.26 6.03
N SER A 120 2.12 3.43 5.56
CA SER A 120 1.25 4.41 4.89
C SER A 120 0.66 3.86 3.59
N ALA A 121 1.42 3.09 2.82
CA ALA A 121 0.95 2.41 1.61
C ALA A 121 -0.08 1.32 1.95
N ALA A 122 0.13 0.56 3.02
CA ALA A 122 -0.84 -0.41 3.52
C ALA A 122 -2.14 0.27 3.97
N PHE A 123 -2.04 1.39 4.68
CA PHE A 123 -3.21 2.18 5.09
C PHE A 123 -4.01 2.68 3.87
N ALA A 124 -3.33 3.17 2.83
CA ALA A 124 -3.97 3.54 1.57
C ALA A 124 -4.68 2.35 0.91
N ALA A 125 -4.02 1.18 0.88
CA ALA A 125 -4.58 -0.05 0.33
C ALA A 125 -5.88 -0.46 1.05
N PHE A 126 -5.88 -0.48 2.38
CA PHE A 126 -7.09 -0.75 3.17
C PHE A 126 -8.20 0.27 2.90
N GLY A 127 -7.87 1.54 2.82
CA GLY A 127 -8.82 2.59 2.46
C GLY A 127 -9.47 2.34 1.10
N LEU A 128 -8.68 2.00 0.07
CA LEU A 128 -9.15 1.67 -1.27
C LEU A 128 -10.07 0.45 -1.26
N ILE A 129 -9.70 -0.62 -0.55
CA ILE A 129 -10.51 -1.83 -0.40
C ILE A 129 -11.86 -1.51 0.25
N LEU A 130 -11.87 -0.77 1.35
CA LEU A 130 -13.11 -0.35 2.03
C LEU A 130 -13.99 0.51 1.13
N CYS A 131 -13.39 1.45 0.40
CA CYS A 131 -14.10 2.27 -0.58
C CYS A 131 -14.68 1.41 -1.72
N GLY A 132 -13.90 0.45 -2.23
CA GLY A 132 -14.35 -0.53 -3.22
C GLY A 132 -15.57 -1.33 -2.75
N PHE A 133 -15.54 -1.87 -1.52
CA PHE A 133 -16.69 -2.55 -0.93
C PHE A 133 -17.92 -1.63 -0.82
N SER A 134 -17.73 -0.38 -0.42
CA SER A 134 -18.85 0.57 -0.28
C SER A 134 -19.58 0.85 -1.60
N LEU A 135 -18.87 0.74 -2.73
CA LEU A 135 -19.39 0.98 -4.08
C LEU A 135 -19.80 -0.28 -4.83
N ALA A 136 -19.45 -1.48 -4.32
CA ALA A 136 -19.57 -2.75 -5.04
C ALA A 136 -20.98 -3.07 -5.58
N ARG A 137 -22.03 -2.57 -4.92
CA ARG A 137 -23.41 -2.77 -5.38
C ARG A 137 -23.98 -1.62 -6.20
N ARG A 138 -23.30 -0.47 -6.24
CA ARG A 138 -23.79 0.76 -6.91
C ARG A 138 -23.02 1.07 -8.19
N ARG A 139 -21.69 1.00 -8.15
CA ARG A 139 -20.78 1.39 -9.24
C ARG A 139 -19.74 0.28 -9.46
N VAL A 140 -20.16 -0.79 -10.16
CA VAL A 140 -19.38 -2.02 -10.35
C VAL A 140 -17.97 -1.75 -10.89
N ILE A 141 -17.83 -0.96 -11.98
CA ILE A 141 -16.52 -0.71 -12.61
C ILE A 141 -15.56 0.01 -11.65
N ILE A 142 -16.04 1.08 -11.00
CA ILE A 142 -15.20 1.82 -10.04
C ILE A 142 -14.81 0.93 -8.86
N ALA A 143 -15.73 0.11 -8.37
CA ALA A 143 -15.47 -0.82 -7.29
C ALA A 143 -14.43 -1.89 -7.70
N ILE A 144 -14.49 -2.42 -8.93
CA ILE A 144 -13.47 -3.33 -9.47
C ILE A 144 -12.08 -2.67 -9.44
N LEU A 145 -11.96 -1.46 -9.96
CA LEU A 145 -10.69 -0.74 -10.00
C LEU A 145 -10.12 -0.45 -8.59
N LEU A 146 -10.99 -0.03 -7.66
CA LEU A 146 -10.60 0.24 -6.28
C LEU A 146 -10.17 -1.02 -5.53
N LEU A 147 -10.91 -2.13 -5.68
CA LEU A 147 -10.55 -3.42 -5.07
C LEU A 147 -9.26 -3.97 -5.68
N CYS A 148 -9.13 -3.96 -7.00
CA CYS A 148 -7.92 -4.38 -7.69
C CYS A 148 -6.71 -3.55 -7.24
N GLY A 149 -6.79 -2.22 -7.31
CA GLY A 149 -5.72 -1.32 -6.87
C GLY A 149 -5.38 -1.51 -5.39
N GLY A 150 -6.40 -1.67 -4.54
CA GLY A 150 -6.22 -1.94 -3.12
C GLY A 150 -5.52 -3.27 -2.85
N TRP A 151 -5.92 -4.36 -3.50
CA TRP A 151 -5.27 -5.68 -3.32
C TRP A 151 -3.84 -5.71 -3.86
N VAL A 152 -3.59 -5.12 -5.03
CA VAL A 152 -2.23 -5.02 -5.58
C VAL A 152 -1.34 -4.15 -4.69
N LEU A 153 -1.83 -3.00 -4.25
CA LEU A 153 -1.07 -2.14 -3.33
C LEU A 153 -0.82 -2.84 -1.98
N LEU A 154 -1.81 -3.60 -1.47
CA LEU A 154 -1.68 -4.33 -0.21
C LEU A 154 -0.63 -5.45 -0.33
N SER A 155 -0.62 -6.21 -1.43
CA SER A 155 0.38 -7.27 -1.64
C SER A 155 1.80 -6.74 -1.70
N LEU A 156 1.99 -5.58 -2.31
CA LEU A 156 3.29 -4.92 -2.45
C LEU A 156 3.69 -4.09 -1.23
N SER A 157 2.79 -3.87 -0.26
CA SER A 157 3.07 -3.09 0.96
C SER A 157 3.08 -3.93 2.25
N SER A 158 2.25 -4.96 2.35
CA SER A 158 2.08 -5.77 3.56
C SER A 158 2.13 -7.27 3.32
N GLY A 159 2.40 -7.68 2.09
CA GLY A 159 2.58 -9.07 1.71
C GLY A 159 1.31 -9.78 1.23
N TYR A 160 1.54 -10.97 0.70
CA TYR A 160 0.50 -11.76 0.03
C TYR A 160 -0.48 -12.42 0.99
N LEU A 161 -0.03 -12.78 2.21
CA LEU A 161 -0.91 -13.41 3.21
C LEU A 161 -2.08 -12.49 3.60
N LEU A 162 -1.77 -11.22 3.88
CA LEU A 162 -2.79 -10.24 4.26
C LEU A 162 -3.73 -9.93 3.09
N THR A 163 -3.19 -9.88 1.87
CA THR A 163 -3.99 -9.71 0.66
C THR A 163 -4.93 -10.88 0.45
N ALA A 164 -4.45 -12.12 0.60
CA ALA A 164 -5.27 -13.32 0.52
C ALA A 164 -6.37 -13.35 1.59
N ALA A 165 -6.05 -12.93 2.82
CA ALA A 165 -7.04 -12.80 3.89
C ALA A 165 -8.14 -11.80 3.55
N MET A 166 -7.80 -10.64 2.96
CA MET A 166 -8.77 -9.65 2.52
C MET A 166 -9.60 -10.11 1.33
N MET A 167 -9.02 -10.87 0.40
CA MET A 167 -9.76 -11.50 -0.70
C MET A 167 -10.71 -12.58 -0.17
N PHE A 168 -10.26 -13.39 0.79
CA PHE A 168 -11.11 -14.39 1.45
C PHE A 168 -12.26 -13.73 2.21
N LEU A 169 -12.01 -12.63 2.95
CA LEU A 169 -13.05 -11.85 3.60
C LEU A 169 -14.09 -11.35 2.58
N ALA A 170 -13.64 -10.86 1.42
CA ALA A 170 -14.51 -10.42 0.35
C ALA A 170 -15.41 -11.57 -0.17
N LEU A 171 -14.85 -12.77 -0.32
CA LEU A 171 -15.60 -13.98 -0.67
C LEU A 171 -16.59 -14.34 0.44
N ALA A 172 -16.18 -14.34 1.70
CA ALA A 172 -17.02 -14.66 2.85
C ALA A 172 -18.22 -13.71 2.96
N LEU A 173 -18.05 -12.42 2.67
CA LEU A 173 -19.15 -11.46 2.64
C LEU A 173 -20.23 -11.82 1.62
N SER A 174 -19.93 -12.55 0.54
CA SER A 174 -20.92 -12.97 -0.45
C SER A 174 -21.95 -13.96 0.11
N PHE A 175 -21.63 -14.64 1.21
CA PHE A 175 -22.55 -15.57 1.90
C PHE A 175 -23.50 -14.84 2.88
N HIS A 176 -23.20 -13.61 3.23
CA HIS A 176 -24.06 -12.84 4.14
C HIS A 176 -25.24 -12.20 3.38
N SER A 177 -26.46 -12.37 3.89
CA SER A 177 -27.71 -11.97 3.21
C SER A 177 -27.71 -10.51 2.71
N THR A 178 -27.13 -9.59 3.47
CA THR A 178 -27.04 -8.17 3.09
C THR A 178 -26.18 -7.93 1.85
N TRP A 179 -25.18 -8.81 1.57
CA TRP A 179 -24.24 -8.68 0.49
C TRP A 179 -24.56 -9.58 -0.71
N GLN A 180 -25.56 -10.48 -0.58
CA GLN A 180 -26.02 -11.36 -1.64
C GLN A 180 -26.70 -10.57 -2.75
N SER A 181 -25.90 -10.10 -3.72
CA SER A 181 -26.42 -9.41 -4.91
C SER A 181 -25.58 -9.79 -6.14
N LYS A 182 -26.27 -9.91 -7.30
CA LYS A 182 -25.60 -10.18 -8.59
C LYS A 182 -24.53 -9.14 -8.90
N ARG A 183 -24.76 -7.88 -8.54
CA ARG A 183 -23.78 -6.79 -8.75
C ARG A 183 -22.54 -6.96 -7.88
N TYR A 184 -22.71 -7.36 -6.62
CA TYR A 184 -21.58 -7.62 -5.73
C TYR A 184 -20.74 -8.78 -6.26
N LEU A 185 -21.37 -9.88 -6.65
CA LEU A 185 -20.69 -11.05 -7.21
C LEU A 185 -19.92 -10.70 -8.49
N LEU A 186 -20.54 -9.92 -9.39
CA LEU A 186 -19.88 -9.44 -10.61
C LEU A 186 -18.68 -8.56 -10.29
N THR A 187 -18.80 -7.67 -9.29
CA THR A 187 -17.68 -6.83 -8.83
C THR A 187 -16.56 -7.69 -8.30
N LEU A 188 -16.86 -8.68 -7.48
CA LEU A 188 -15.87 -9.55 -6.87
C LEU A 188 -15.11 -10.38 -7.91
N ILE A 189 -15.85 -11.04 -8.81
CA ILE A 189 -15.26 -11.83 -9.91
C ILE A 189 -14.38 -10.91 -10.78
N GLY A 190 -14.91 -9.76 -11.20
CA GLY A 190 -14.16 -8.81 -12.01
C GLY A 190 -12.89 -8.30 -11.32
N ALA A 191 -12.97 -7.98 -10.02
CA ALA A 191 -11.81 -7.55 -9.25
C ALA A 191 -10.76 -8.66 -9.12
N ILE A 192 -11.16 -9.91 -8.88
CA ILE A 192 -10.25 -11.06 -8.83
C ILE A 192 -9.58 -11.28 -10.19
N VAL A 193 -10.36 -11.32 -11.26
CA VAL A 193 -9.83 -11.56 -12.62
C VAL A 193 -8.83 -10.49 -13.03
N VAL A 194 -9.08 -9.23 -12.70
CA VAL A 194 -8.16 -8.13 -13.04
C VAL A 194 -6.96 -8.08 -12.10
N SER A 195 -7.10 -8.43 -10.82
CA SER A 195 -6.00 -8.35 -9.85
C SER A 195 -5.03 -9.53 -9.95
N LEU A 196 -5.49 -10.75 -10.27
CA LEU A 196 -4.65 -11.95 -10.32
C LEU A 196 -3.41 -11.79 -11.22
N PRO A 197 -3.51 -11.34 -12.48
CA PRO A 197 -2.32 -11.14 -13.32
C PRO A 197 -1.35 -10.13 -12.72
N LEU A 198 -1.85 -9.06 -12.09
CA LEU A 198 -1.02 -8.02 -11.47
C LEU A 198 -0.33 -8.54 -10.20
N LEU A 199 -1.01 -9.37 -9.41
CA LEU A 199 -0.44 -10.02 -8.24
C LEU A 199 0.67 -11.01 -8.61
N ILE A 200 0.50 -11.74 -9.72
CA ILE A 200 1.50 -12.70 -10.21
C ILE A 200 2.68 -11.99 -10.88
N LEU A 201 2.50 -10.77 -11.36
CA LEU A 201 3.52 -10.04 -12.12
C LEU A 201 4.81 -9.85 -11.32
N TYR A 202 4.71 -9.43 -10.06
CA TYR A 202 5.88 -9.18 -9.20
C TYR A 202 6.75 -10.45 -9.00
N PRO A 203 6.21 -11.58 -8.50
CA PRO A 203 7.01 -12.80 -8.36
C PRO A 203 7.49 -13.35 -9.71
N LEU A 204 6.71 -13.19 -10.79
CA LEU A 204 7.12 -13.63 -12.12
C LEU A 204 8.32 -12.83 -12.63
N VAL A 205 8.30 -11.51 -12.48
CA VAL A 205 9.44 -10.67 -12.91
C VAL A 205 10.65 -10.96 -12.03
N LEU A 206 10.48 -11.10 -10.73
CA LEU A 206 11.56 -11.43 -9.79
C LEU A 206 12.21 -12.78 -10.14
N SER A 207 11.41 -13.82 -10.44
CA SER A 207 11.92 -15.16 -10.80
C SER A 207 12.69 -15.17 -12.12
N ARG A 208 12.37 -14.25 -13.05
CA ARG A 208 13.05 -14.16 -14.34
C ARG A 208 14.33 -13.31 -14.30
N THR A 209 14.34 -12.27 -13.47
CA THR A 209 15.48 -11.33 -13.41
C THR A 209 16.53 -11.77 -12.40
N HIS A 210 16.10 -12.30 -11.26
CA HIS A 210 16.96 -12.71 -10.14
C HIS A 210 16.45 -14.01 -9.52
N PRO A 211 16.67 -15.18 -10.12
CA PRO A 211 16.16 -16.47 -9.65
C PRO A 211 16.61 -16.80 -8.22
N GLU A 212 17.87 -16.49 -7.87
CA GLU A 212 18.45 -16.67 -6.53
C GLU A 212 17.71 -15.83 -5.46
N TRP A 213 17.32 -14.59 -5.78
CA TRP A 213 16.55 -13.73 -4.88
C TRP A 213 15.10 -14.20 -4.80
N PHE A 214 14.56 -14.72 -5.89
CA PHE A 214 13.22 -15.30 -5.88
C PHE A 214 13.12 -16.49 -4.92
N ASP A 215 14.10 -17.40 -4.91
CA ASP A 215 14.11 -18.56 -4.03
C ASP A 215 14.18 -18.14 -2.55
N ILE A 216 15.01 -17.16 -2.22
CA ILE A 216 15.09 -16.61 -0.86
C ILE A 216 13.75 -15.95 -0.48
N TRP A 217 13.24 -15.08 -1.35
CA TRP A 217 11.97 -14.40 -1.11
C TRP A 217 10.80 -15.38 -0.96
N PHE A 218 10.69 -16.35 -1.86
CA PHE A 218 9.60 -17.32 -1.85
C PHE A 218 9.60 -18.20 -0.59
N ASN A 219 10.74 -18.70 -0.18
CA ASN A 219 10.85 -19.63 0.94
C ASN A 219 10.77 -18.96 2.31
N HIS A 220 11.22 -17.71 2.44
CA HIS A 220 11.35 -17.05 3.74
C HIS A 220 10.44 -15.83 3.92
N TYR A 221 10.11 -15.11 2.86
CA TYR A 221 9.45 -13.81 2.95
C TYR A 221 8.09 -13.73 2.24
N SER A 222 7.73 -14.67 1.36
CA SER A 222 6.49 -14.59 0.54
C SER A 222 5.22 -14.51 1.38
N LEU A 223 5.19 -15.14 2.54
CA LEU A 223 4.08 -15.09 3.50
C LEU A 223 4.34 -14.09 4.65
N GLY A 224 5.49 -13.44 4.65
CA GLY A 224 5.84 -12.43 5.63
C GLY A 224 5.14 -11.10 5.39
N VAL A 225 5.30 -10.18 6.33
CA VAL A 225 4.83 -8.80 6.24
C VAL A 225 5.98 -7.91 5.82
N PHE A 226 5.83 -7.17 4.72
CA PHE A 226 6.81 -6.17 4.30
C PHE A 226 6.82 -4.99 5.29
N GLY A 227 8.02 -4.57 5.70
CA GLY A 227 8.18 -3.40 6.55
C GLY A 227 7.69 -3.58 8.00
N GLY A 228 7.61 -4.80 8.48
CA GLY A 228 7.32 -5.07 9.88
C GLY A 228 8.44 -4.56 10.80
N PHE A 229 8.07 -3.92 11.91
CA PHE A 229 8.98 -3.75 13.03
C PHE A 229 9.13 -5.13 13.68
N HIS A 230 10.33 -5.68 13.61
CA HIS A 230 10.73 -6.87 14.35
C HIS A 230 11.45 -6.44 15.62
#